data_c06ae780cc34c3f187026125eda0ac4d
#
_entry.id   c06ae780cc34c3f187026125eda0ac4d
#
_cell.length_a   1.000
_cell.length_b   1.000
_cell.length_c   1.000
_cell.angle_alpha   90.00
_cell.angle_beta   90.00
_cell.angle_gamma   90.00
#
_symmetry.space_group_name_H-M   'P 1'
#
loop_
_entity.id
_entity.type
_entity.pdbx_description
1 polymer ?
#
loop_
_entity_poly.entity_id
_entity_poly.type
_entity_poly.pdbx_seq_one_letter_code
_entity_poly.pdbx_strand_id
1 'polypeptide(L)'
;MFSSKKQPMPMTPWAIQVLTTEYLIDGFVQPSEYSVFGKDIFLEANKDFEDEGGTRGIRYRTWTEGKLQPTGNLTSPVQHFTKLTLGACVNLVAIIPNDDVSRQAAKKAFEKHQHPVSATVYAGPYRIRGTALTHTTDQIRLYGHDGGLLPFQDAEIENQLPGARLTGLKASWLLLNGGMVHFFVLA
;
A
#
# COMPACT_ATOMS: atom_id res chain seq x y z
N MET A 1 -22.18 40.73 1.68
CA MET A 1 -22.43 39.40 2.22
C MET A 1 -21.21 38.54 1.93
N PHE A 2 -20.36 38.31 2.94
CA PHE A 2 -19.21 37.42 2.79
C PHE A 2 -19.69 35.99 3.01
N SER A 3 -19.66 35.19 1.96
CA SER A 3 -19.88 33.75 2.05
C SER A 3 -18.71 33.15 2.82
N SER A 4 -18.94 32.75 4.07
CA SER A 4 -17.95 31.99 4.84
C SER A 4 -17.76 30.64 4.14
N LYS A 5 -16.66 30.50 3.38
CA LYS A 5 -16.23 29.19 2.90
C LYS A 5 -16.04 28.30 4.14
N LYS A 6 -16.92 27.31 4.31
CA LYS A 6 -16.72 26.26 5.32
C LYS A 6 -15.34 25.68 5.09
N GLN A 7 -14.44 25.83 6.05
CA GLN A 7 -13.18 25.10 6.03
C GLN A 7 -13.51 23.60 6.04
N PRO A 8 -12.94 22.83 5.10
CA PRO A 8 -13.14 21.37 5.12
C PRO A 8 -12.67 20.83 6.48
N MET A 9 -13.48 19.98 7.09
CA MET A 9 -13.08 19.30 8.31
C MET A 9 -11.85 18.44 8.03
N PRO A 10 -10.85 18.46 8.92
CA PRO A 10 -9.69 17.60 8.74
C PRO A 10 -10.14 16.13 8.72
N MET A 11 -9.77 15.40 7.68
CA MET A 11 -10.06 13.97 7.58
C MET A 11 -9.20 13.20 8.60
N THR A 12 -9.76 12.12 9.12
CA THR A 12 -9.04 11.22 10.02
C THR A 12 -7.84 10.60 9.29
N PRO A 13 -6.64 10.67 9.87
CA PRO A 13 -5.47 10.04 9.28
C PRO A 13 -5.68 8.54 9.06
N TRP A 14 -5.14 8.01 7.99
CA TRP A 14 -5.11 6.57 7.76
C TRP A 14 -3.92 5.95 8.48
N ALA A 15 -4.18 4.98 9.35
CA ALA A 15 -3.14 4.13 9.92
C ALA A 15 -2.82 3.01 8.91
N ILE A 16 -1.63 3.03 8.37
CA ILE A 16 -1.22 2.08 7.34
C ILE A 16 0.17 1.52 7.59
N GLN A 17 0.32 0.27 7.20
CA GLN A 17 1.63 -0.35 7.01
C GLN A 17 1.93 -0.44 5.52
N VAL A 18 3.16 -0.17 5.17
CA VAL A 18 3.68 -0.32 3.81
C VAL A 18 4.80 -1.33 3.84
N LEU A 19 4.65 -2.39 3.06
CA LEU A 19 5.65 -3.40 2.87
C LEU A 19 6.47 -3.08 1.62
N THR A 20 7.77 -2.90 1.82
CA THR A 20 8.74 -2.77 0.73
C THR A 20 9.58 -4.04 0.62
N THR A 21 10.47 -4.13 -0.35
CA THR A 21 11.39 -5.27 -0.45
C THR A 21 12.29 -5.43 0.77
N GLU A 22 12.57 -4.35 1.50
CA GLU A 22 13.55 -4.33 2.59
C GLU A 22 12.96 -3.97 3.95
N TYR A 23 11.84 -3.24 3.98
CA TYR A 23 11.28 -2.67 5.21
C TYR A 23 9.77 -2.83 5.30
N LEU A 24 9.29 -3.00 6.52
CA LEU A 24 7.91 -2.75 6.92
C LEU A 24 7.87 -1.36 7.57
N ILE A 25 7.10 -0.46 6.98
CA ILE A 25 6.91 0.91 7.45
C ILE A 25 5.51 1.00 8.05
N ASP A 26 5.43 1.39 9.31
CA ASP A 26 4.18 1.56 10.04
C ASP A 26 4.02 3.04 10.39
N GLY A 27 2.85 3.62 10.18
CA GLY A 27 2.61 5.03 10.49
C GLY A 27 1.29 5.54 9.93
N PHE A 28 1.14 6.86 9.94
CA PHE A 28 -0.07 7.54 9.53
C PHE A 28 0.14 8.38 8.27
N VAL A 29 -0.88 8.38 7.41
CA VAL A 29 -0.94 9.25 6.22
C VAL A 29 -2.17 10.13 6.34
N GLN A 30 -1.97 11.44 6.17
CA GLN A 30 -3.06 12.40 6.14
C GLN A 30 -3.72 12.39 4.76
N PRO A 31 -4.98 11.93 4.61
CA PRO A 31 -5.68 12.02 3.35
C PRO A 31 -6.16 13.45 3.07
N SER A 32 -6.33 13.80 1.81
CA SER A 32 -7.11 14.94 1.36
C SER A 32 -8.57 14.51 1.07
N GLU A 33 -9.48 15.47 0.87
CA GLU A 33 -10.88 15.17 0.53
C GLU A 33 -11.05 14.37 -0.77
N TYR A 34 -10.06 14.45 -1.68
CA TYR A 34 -10.04 13.73 -2.97
C TYR A 34 -9.19 12.46 -2.94
N SER A 35 -8.64 12.11 -1.77
CA SER A 35 -7.77 10.95 -1.65
C SER A 35 -8.52 9.65 -1.88
N VAL A 36 -7.92 8.76 -2.68
CA VAL A 36 -8.37 7.39 -2.87
C VAL A 36 -7.37 6.45 -2.21
N PHE A 37 -7.83 5.64 -1.25
CA PHE A 37 -6.98 4.72 -0.52
C PHE A 37 -6.16 3.83 -1.48
N GLY A 38 -4.89 3.73 -1.23
CA GLY A 38 -3.95 2.97 -2.05
C GLY A 38 -3.43 3.73 -3.26
N LYS A 39 -4.30 4.32 -4.09
CA LYS A 39 -3.86 5.04 -5.30
C LYS A 39 -2.94 6.21 -4.96
N ASP A 40 -3.30 7.02 -3.98
CA ASP A 40 -2.52 8.20 -3.61
C ASP A 40 -1.16 7.83 -2.98
N ILE A 41 -1.06 6.64 -2.40
CA ILE A 41 0.20 6.14 -1.84
C ILE A 41 1.15 5.69 -2.95
N PHE A 42 0.62 5.07 -4.01
CA PHE A 42 1.42 4.55 -5.13
C PHE A 42 1.70 5.59 -6.21
N LEU A 43 0.69 6.36 -6.58
CA LEU A 43 0.74 7.19 -7.79
C LEU A 43 1.44 8.52 -7.57
N GLU A 44 1.35 9.08 -6.38
CA GLU A 44 2.00 10.37 -6.11
C GLU A 44 3.53 10.24 -6.02
N ALA A 45 4.05 9.06 -5.67
CA ALA A 45 5.50 8.81 -5.70
C ALA A 45 6.09 8.79 -7.12
N ASN A 46 5.24 8.62 -8.15
CA ASN A 46 5.68 8.43 -9.53
C ASN A 46 5.10 9.47 -10.51
N LYS A 47 4.32 10.45 -10.06
CA LYS A 47 3.81 11.49 -10.94
C LYS A 47 4.69 12.71 -10.90
N ASP A 48 5.17 13.11 -12.08
CA ASP A 48 5.68 14.46 -12.30
C ASP A 48 4.54 15.44 -12.00
N PHE A 49 4.80 16.35 -11.11
CA PHE A 49 3.89 17.42 -10.75
C PHE A 49 4.35 18.71 -11.43
N GLU A 50 3.45 19.34 -12.17
CA GLU A 50 3.61 20.72 -12.60
C GLU A 50 2.85 21.61 -11.61
N ASP A 51 3.56 22.47 -10.89
CA ASP A 51 2.91 23.53 -10.11
C ASP A 51 2.39 24.65 -11.04
N GLU A 52 1.61 25.58 -10.49
CA GLU A 52 1.06 26.71 -11.25
C GLU A 52 2.15 27.62 -11.85
N GLY A 53 3.41 27.42 -11.48
CA GLY A 53 4.60 28.09 -12.01
C GLY A 53 5.34 27.32 -13.09
N GLY A 54 4.84 26.13 -13.50
CA GLY A 54 5.48 25.27 -14.50
C GLY A 54 6.71 24.52 -14.00
N THR A 55 6.92 24.46 -12.69
CA THR A 55 8.04 23.72 -12.09
C THR A 55 7.63 22.26 -11.97
N ARG A 56 8.36 21.38 -12.64
CA ARG A 56 8.18 19.94 -12.49
C ARG A 56 8.80 19.46 -11.19
N GLY A 57 8.00 18.87 -10.31
CA GLY A 57 8.43 18.29 -9.05
C GLY A 57 7.91 16.87 -8.86
N ILE A 58 8.61 16.11 -8.04
CA ILE A 58 8.15 14.78 -7.63
C ILE A 58 7.43 14.94 -6.30
N ARG A 59 6.17 14.53 -6.25
CA ARG A 59 5.44 14.44 -4.97
C ARG A 59 5.80 13.15 -4.26
N TYR A 60 6.29 13.31 -3.04
CA TYR A 60 6.55 12.20 -2.14
C TYR A 60 5.44 12.09 -1.11
N ARG A 61 4.96 10.87 -0.86
CA ARG A 61 4.04 10.65 0.24
C ARG A 61 4.80 10.66 1.56
N THR A 62 4.25 11.38 2.52
CA THR A 62 4.85 11.51 3.84
C THR A 62 4.02 10.74 4.87
N TRP A 63 4.69 9.91 5.65
CA TRP A 63 4.18 9.27 6.84
C TRP A 63 4.56 10.07 8.07
N THR A 64 3.68 10.07 9.05
CA THR A 64 3.94 10.69 10.35
C THR A 64 3.85 9.64 11.45
N GLU A 65 4.63 9.87 12.52
CA GLU A 65 4.58 9.11 13.77
C GLU A 65 4.57 7.60 13.58
N GLY A 66 5.71 7.03 13.28
CA GLY A 66 5.77 5.62 12.98
C GLY A 66 7.10 4.95 13.25
N LYS A 67 7.22 3.74 12.71
CA LYS A 67 8.43 2.93 12.80
C LYS A 67 8.79 2.31 11.46
N LEU A 68 10.08 2.13 11.27
CA LEU A 68 10.72 1.45 10.15
C LEU A 68 11.36 0.17 10.67
N GLN A 69 10.90 -0.97 10.21
CA GLN A 69 11.39 -2.28 10.63
C GLN A 69 11.98 -3.03 9.43
N PRO A 70 13.24 -3.47 9.49
CA PRO A 70 13.81 -4.33 8.46
C PRO A 70 13.04 -5.66 8.35
N THR A 71 12.76 -6.10 7.13
CA THR A 71 12.05 -7.36 6.85
C THR A 71 12.97 -8.50 6.47
N GLY A 72 14.16 -8.17 5.96
CA GLY A 72 15.20 -9.13 5.58
C GLY A 72 16.15 -9.47 6.72
N ASN A 73 17.34 -9.90 6.35
CA ASN A 73 18.43 -10.23 7.27
C ASN A 73 19.27 -9.00 7.67
N LEU A 74 18.83 -7.79 7.35
CA LEU A 74 19.50 -6.56 7.74
C LEU A 74 19.64 -6.48 9.27
N THR A 75 20.82 -6.13 9.74
CA THR A 75 21.12 -5.99 11.17
C THR A 75 20.61 -4.69 11.77
N SER A 76 20.07 -3.79 10.94
CA SER A 76 19.56 -2.49 11.39
C SER A 76 18.48 -2.65 12.46
N PRO A 77 18.52 -1.84 13.52
CA PRO A 77 17.46 -1.85 14.54
C PRO A 77 16.16 -1.26 13.96
N VAL A 78 15.05 -1.48 14.66
CA VAL A 78 13.81 -0.75 14.42
C VAL A 78 14.07 0.74 14.69
N GLN A 79 13.68 1.58 13.73
CA GLN A 79 13.84 3.04 13.82
C GLN A 79 12.46 3.67 13.99
N HIS A 80 12.35 4.61 14.92
CA HIS A 80 11.17 5.45 15.09
C HIS A 80 11.36 6.76 14.35
N PHE A 81 10.29 7.29 13.75
CA PHE A 81 10.31 8.55 13.05
C PHE A 81 9.08 9.41 13.38
N THR A 82 9.25 10.70 13.36
CA THR A 82 8.13 11.67 13.41
C THR A 82 7.63 11.99 12.00
N LYS A 83 8.51 11.92 11.02
CA LYS A 83 8.20 12.14 9.61
C LYS A 83 9.09 11.28 8.73
N LEU A 84 8.49 10.57 7.78
CA LEU A 84 9.16 9.77 6.78
C LEU A 84 8.61 10.10 5.40
N THR A 85 9.48 10.34 4.44
CA THR A 85 9.09 10.52 3.03
C THR A 85 9.68 9.40 2.19
N LEU A 86 8.84 8.70 1.43
CA LEU A 86 9.30 7.67 0.51
C LEU A 86 9.84 8.29 -0.77
N GLY A 87 11.02 7.85 -1.16
CA GLY A 87 11.59 8.19 -2.46
C GLY A 87 10.93 7.44 -3.61
N ALA A 88 10.98 7.99 -4.82
CA ALA A 88 10.40 7.39 -6.02
C ALA A 88 11.00 6.02 -6.40
N CYS A 89 12.20 5.70 -5.89
CA CYS A 89 12.90 4.43 -6.17
C CYS A 89 12.54 3.30 -5.19
N VAL A 90 11.62 3.53 -4.26
CA VAL A 90 11.22 2.47 -3.31
C VAL A 90 10.32 1.46 -4.00
N ASN A 91 10.74 0.21 -4.02
CA ASN A 91 9.94 -0.91 -4.51
C ASN A 91 8.86 -1.27 -3.50
N LEU A 92 7.69 -0.69 -3.69
CA LEU A 92 6.54 -0.90 -2.85
C LEU A 92 5.86 -2.21 -3.24
N VAL A 93 5.76 -3.15 -2.30
CA VAL A 93 5.16 -4.47 -2.53
C VAL A 93 3.68 -4.45 -2.17
N ALA A 94 3.35 -3.93 -1.00
CA ALA A 94 1.96 -3.93 -0.53
C ALA A 94 1.65 -2.78 0.43
N ILE A 95 0.35 -2.43 0.51
CA ILE A 95 -0.23 -1.52 1.48
C ILE A 95 -1.20 -2.30 2.36
N ILE A 96 -1.09 -2.15 3.66
CA ILE A 96 -1.90 -2.84 4.66
C ILE A 96 -2.63 -1.80 5.51
N PRO A 97 -3.96 -1.67 5.42
CA PRO A 97 -4.73 -0.82 6.31
C PRO A 97 -4.73 -1.39 7.73
N ASN A 98 -4.32 -0.58 8.70
CA ASN A 98 -4.02 -1.04 10.07
C ASN A 98 -5.08 -0.68 11.12
N ASP A 99 -6.13 0.06 10.72
CA ASP A 99 -7.28 0.36 11.58
C ASP A 99 -8.60 0.25 10.80
N ASP A 100 -9.73 0.42 11.50
CA ASP A 100 -11.05 0.30 10.90
C ASP A 100 -11.35 1.40 9.87
N VAL A 101 -10.86 2.61 10.10
CA VAL A 101 -11.06 3.75 9.18
C VAL A 101 -10.34 3.47 7.86
N SER A 102 -9.08 3.05 7.94
CA SER A 102 -8.27 2.70 6.77
C SER A 102 -8.81 1.47 6.05
N ARG A 103 -9.29 0.46 6.78
CA ARG A 103 -9.95 -0.72 6.20
C ARG A 103 -11.23 -0.37 5.45
N GLN A 104 -12.06 0.52 6.00
CA GLN A 104 -13.25 0.99 5.31
C GLN A 104 -12.92 1.81 4.06
N ALA A 105 -11.89 2.66 4.13
CA ALA A 105 -11.41 3.41 2.97
C ALA A 105 -10.91 2.48 1.85
N ALA A 106 -10.16 1.45 2.20
CA ALA A 106 -9.70 0.41 1.26
C ALA A 106 -10.89 -0.35 0.66
N LYS A 107 -11.83 -0.81 1.48
CA LYS A 107 -13.04 -1.49 1.02
C LYS A 107 -13.80 -0.65 0.01
N LYS A 108 -14.07 0.61 0.33
CA LYS A 108 -14.77 1.55 -0.57
C LYS A 108 -14.05 1.74 -1.90
N ALA A 109 -12.72 1.83 -1.88
CA ALA A 109 -11.92 2.00 -3.09
C ALA A 109 -11.96 0.78 -4.03
N PHE A 110 -12.17 -0.42 -3.47
CA PHE A 110 -12.10 -1.69 -4.20
C PHE A 110 -13.39 -2.52 -4.13
N GLU A 111 -14.52 -1.94 -3.70
CA GLU A 111 -15.80 -2.68 -3.55
C GLU A 111 -16.36 -3.27 -4.85
N LYS A 112 -15.94 -2.77 -6.02
CA LYS A 112 -16.29 -3.36 -7.31
C LYS A 112 -15.49 -4.64 -7.65
N HIS A 113 -14.48 -4.97 -6.87
CA HIS A 113 -13.70 -6.21 -6.98
C HIS A 113 -14.38 -7.28 -6.12
N GLN A 114 -15.31 -8.04 -6.71
CA GLN A 114 -16.23 -8.90 -5.94
C GLN A 114 -16.05 -10.40 -6.15
N HIS A 115 -15.16 -10.82 -7.02
CA HIS A 115 -14.93 -12.25 -7.25
C HIS A 115 -13.75 -12.75 -6.40
N PRO A 116 -14.03 -13.45 -5.27
CA PRO A 116 -12.99 -13.99 -4.42
C PRO A 116 -12.35 -15.22 -5.07
N VAL A 117 -11.02 -15.24 -5.11
CA VAL A 117 -10.24 -16.37 -5.62
C VAL A 117 -9.14 -16.69 -4.60
N SER A 118 -9.11 -17.96 -4.13
CA SER A 118 -7.99 -18.39 -3.29
C SER A 118 -6.70 -18.45 -4.10
N ALA A 119 -5.69 -17.74 -3.64
CA ALA A 119 -4.45 -17.60 -4.38
C ALA A 119 -3.22 -17.58 -3.48
N THR A 120 -2.12 -18.10 -4.01
CA THR A 120 -0.77 -17.86 -3.51
C THR A 120 -0.02 -17.03 -4.54
N VAL A 121 0.55 -15.92 -4.10
CA VAL A 121 1.25 -14.97 -4.96
C VAL A 121 2.68 -14.81 -4.49
N TYR A 122 3.59 -14.68 -5.43
CA TYR A 122 4.99 -14.37 -5.17
C TYR A 122 5.30 -12.97 -5.70
N ALA A 123 5.63 -12.06 -4.80
CA ALA A 123 5.88 -10.65 -5.10
C ALA A 123 7.16 -10.18 -4.40
N GLY A 124 8.18 -9.83 -5.20
CA GLY A 124 9.50 -9.57 -4.64
C GLY A 124 9.99 -10.75 -3.80
N PRO A 125 10.48 -10.52 -2.56
CA PRO A 125 10.93 -11.59 -1.67
C PRO A 125 9.79 -12.29 -0.91
N TYR A 126 8.53 -11.98 -1.17
CA TYR A 126 7.40 -12.43 -0.38
C TYR A 126 6.57 -13.49 -1.07
N ARG A 127 6.13 -14.48 -0.28
CA ARG A 127 5.01 -15.37 -0.57
C ARG A 127 3.79 -14.86 0.19
N ILE A 128 2.71 -14.61 -0.54
CA ILE A 128 1.46 -14.07 -0.02
C ILE A 128 0.34 -15.07 -0.33
N ARG A 129 -0.33 -15.55 0.70
CA ARG A 129 -1.50 -16.44 0.60
C ARG A 129 -2.73 -15.73 1.09
N GLY A 130 -3.87 -15.95 0.45
CA GLY A 130 -5.13 -15.36 0.88
C GLY A 130 -6.17 -15.39 -0.22
N THR A 131 -7.20 -14.57 -0.05
CA THR A 131 -8.29 -14.44 -1.02
C THR A 131 -8.08 -13.17 -1.84
N ALA A 132 -7.66 -13.33 -3.09
CA ALA A 132 -7.60 -12.23 -4.05
C ALA A 132 -9.01 -11.82 -4.47
N LEU A 133 -9.27 -10.52 -4.55
CA LEU A 133 -10.53 -9.99 -5.07
C LEU A 133 -10.32 -9.49 -6.50
N THR A 134 -11.03 -10.11 -7.44
CA THR A 134 -10.89 -9.86 -8.88
C THR A 134 -12.19 -9.31 -9.49
N HIS A 135 -12.11 -8.80 -10.72
CA HIS A 135 -13.29 -8.36 -11.46
C HIS A 135 -14.04 -9.49 -12.16
N THR A 136 -13.36 -10.62 -12.41
CA THR A 136 -13.92 -11.78 -13.13
C THR A 136 -13.46 -13.06 -12.48
N THR A 137 -14.25 -14.12 -12.59
CA THR A 137 -13.93 -15.45 -12.04
C THR A 137 -12.82 -16.16 -12.82
N ASP A 138 -12.61 -15.82 -14.08
CA ASP A 138 -11.78 -16.62 -14.99
C ASP A 138 -10.36 -16.14 -15.18
N GLN A 139 -10.05 -14.91 -14.72
CA GLN A 139 -8.73 -14.33 -14.90
C GLN A 139 -8.38 -13.41 -13.74
N ILE A 140 -7.32 -13.72 -13.03
CA ILE A 140 -6.60 -12.71 -12.27
C ILE A 140 -5.90 -11.82 -13.29
N ARG A 141 -6.57 -10.75 -13.72
CA ARG A 141 -5.90 -9.73 -14.52
C ARG A 141 -4.97 -8.96 -13.62
N LEU A 142 -3.70 -9.25 -13.76
CA LEU A 142 -2.67 -8.37 -13.26
C LEU A 142 -2.72 -7.08 -14.08
N TYR A 143 -3.20 -6.03 -13.50
CA TYR A 143 -3.10 -4.69 -14.07
C TYR A 143 -1.65 -4.19 -13.93
N GLY A 144 -0.74 -4.89 -14.63
CA GLY A 144 0.70 -4.61 -14.54
C GLY A 144 1.15 -3.36 -15.28
N HIS A 145 0.31 -2.79 -16.16
CA HIS A 145 0.72 -1.63 -16.95
C HIS A 145 0.33 -0.27 -16.35
N ASP A 146 -0.64 -0.23 -15.42
CA ASP A 146 -1.15 1.03 -14.86
C ASP A 146 -0.92 1.16 -13.35
N GLY A 147 0.05 0.44 -12.78
CA GLY A 147 0.27 0.45 -11.32
C GLY A 147 -0.94 -0.12 -10.56
N GLY A 148 -1.66 -1.07 -11.16
CA GLY A 148 -2.87 -1.65 -10.60
C GLY A 148 -2.63 -2.34 -9.27
N LEU A 149 -3.52 -2.06 -8.32
CA LEU A 149 -3.54 -2.70 -7.01
C LEU A 149 -4.46 -3.91 -7.06
N LEU A 150 -3.96 -5.04 -6.58
CA LEU A 150 -4.73 -6.25 -6.38
C LEU A 150 -5.11 -6.37 -4.90
N PRO A 151 -6.39 -6.24 -4.55
CA PRO A 151 -6.83 -6.40 -3.18
C PRO A 151 -6.88 -7.86 -2.77
N PHE A 152 -6.41 -8.14 -1.56
CA PHE A 152 -6.51 -9.42 -0.88
C PHE A 152 -7.25 -9.28 0.45
N GLN A 153 -7.99 -10.33 0.82
CA GLN A 153 -8.53 -10.52 2.15
C GLN A 153 -7.83 -11.70 2.82
N ASP A 154 -7.72 -11.61 4.15
CA ASP A 154 -7.15 -12.64 5.02
C ASP A 154 -5.78 -13.13 4.53
N ALA A 155 -4.92 -12.16 4.20
CA ALA A 155 -3.61 -12.43 3.66
C ALA A 155 -2.61 -12.85 4.75
N GLU A 156 -1.84 -13.89 4.45
CA GLU A 156 -0.66 -14.29 5.19
C GLU A 156 0.58 -14.05 4.34
N ILE A 157 1.53 -13.27 4.87
CA ILE A 157 2.70 -12.78 4.16
C ILE A 157 3.93 -13.40 4.81
N GLU A 158 4.77 -14.01 4.02
CA GLU A 158 5.98 -14.69 4.44
C GLU A 158 7.18 -14.23 3.59
N ASN A 159 8.24 -13.78 4.24
CA ASN A 159 9.47 -13.45 3.55
C ASN A 159 10.27 -14.73 3.28
N GLN A 160 10.61 -14.98 2.01
CA GLN A 160 11.29 -16.19 1.55
C GLN A 160 12.82 -16.10 1.61
N LEU A 161 13.36 -14.92 1.99
CA LEU A 161 14.82 -14.78 2.09
C LEU A 161 15.35 -15.51 3.33
N PRO A 162 16.48 -16.22 3.22
CA PRO A 162 17.12 -16.86 4.37
C PRO A 162 17.46 -15.86 5.47
N GLY A 163 17.10 -16.18 6.71
CA GLY A 163 17.35 -15.32 7.87
C GLY A 163 16.46 -14.07 7.94
N ALA A 164 15.36 -14.04 7.18
CA ALA A 164 14.42 -12.94 7.24
C ALA A 164 13.81 -12.78 8.64
N ARG A 165 13.68 -11.53 9.10
CA ARG A 165 13.07 -11.19 10.39
C ARG A 165 11.56 -11.23 10.37
N LEU A 166 10.98 -10.91 9.21
CA LEU A 166 9.54 -10.98 8.99
C LEU A 166 9.19 -12.41 8.56
N THR A 167 8.88 -13.28 9.52
CA THR A 167 8.56 -14.70 9.25
C THR A 167 7.08 -14.99 9.08
N GLY A 168 6.22 -14.04 9.39
CA GLY A 168 4.77 -14.13 9.17
C GLY A 168 4.08 -12.84 9.56
N LEU A 169 3.39 -12.24 8.62
CA LEU A 169 2.52 -11.07 8.82
C LEU A 169 1.13 -11.45 8.35
N LYS A 170 0.12 -11.21 9.19
CA LYS A 170 -1.28 -11.42 8.83
C LYS A 170 -1.96 -10.09 8.61
N ALA A 171 -2.70 -9.99 7.52
CA ALA A 171 -3.44 -8.80 7.16
C ALA A 171 -4.87 -9.17 6.77
N SER A 172 -5.86 -8.62 7.46
CA SER A 172 -7.28 -8.79 7.07
C SER A 172 -7.59 -8.15 5.72
N TRP A 173 -6.84 -7.11 5.37
CA TRP A 173 -6.81 -6.47 4.05
C TRP A 173 -5.38 -6.19 3.63
N LEU A 174 -5.10 -6.41 2.35
CA LEU A 174 -3.82 -6.14 1.72
C LEU A 174 -4.08 -5.60 0.31
N LEU A 175 -3.38 -4.56 -0.08
CA LEU A 175 -3.36 -4.06 -1.47
C LEU A 175 -1.99 -4.32 -2.05
N LEU A 176 -1.91 -5.33 -2.92
CA LEU A 176 -0.67 -5.77 -3.54
C LEU A 176 -0.39 -4.94 -4.79
N ASN A 177 0.86 -4.50 -4.96
CA ASN A 177 1.31 -3.91 -6.22
C ASN A 177 1.44 -4.99 -7.30
N GLY A 178 0.54 -4.97 -8.30
CA GLY A 178 0.55 -5.94 -9.41
C GLY A 178 1.85 -5.96 -10.20
N GLY A 179 2.54 -4.82 -10.31
CA GLY A 179 3.84 -4.72 -10.98
C GLY A 179 4.98 -5.47 -10.28
N MET A 180 4.80 -5.85 -9.01
CA MET A 180 5.77 -6.62 -8.22
C MET A 180 5.51 -8.13 -8.23
N VAL A 181 4.41 -8.56 -8.84
CA VAL A 181 4.04 -9.98 -8.88
C VAL A 181 4.81 -10.72 -9.95
N HIS A 182 5.50 -11.76 -9.53
CA HIS A 182 6.25 -12.64 -10.44
C HIS A 182 5.37 -13.75 -11.01
N PHE A 183 4.56 -14.38 -10.15
CA PHE A 183 3.62 -15.43 -10.57
C PHE A 183 2.55 -15.70 -9.51
N PHE A 184 1.46 -16.33 -9.98
CA PHE A 184 0.33 -16.79 -9.18
C PHE A 184 0.22 -18.29 -9.20
N VAL A 185 -0.25 -18.84 -8.07
CA VAL A 185 -0.76 -20.20 -7.97
C VAL A 185 -2.20 -20.10 -7.47
N LEU A 186 -3.14 -20.56 -8.29
CA LEU A 186 -4.54 -20.68 -7.90
C LEU A 186 -4.73 -22.01 -7.14
N ALA A 187 -5.50 -21.97 -6.05
CA ALA A 187 -5.83 -23.14 -5.26
C ALA A 187 -7.23 -23.63 -5.58
#